data_ad6b27f1c01413a65b55e808adec4153
#
_entry.id   ad6b27f1c01413a65b55e808adec4153
#
_cell.length_a   1.000
_cell.length_b   1.000
_cell.length_c   1.000
_cell.angle_alpha   90.00
_cell.angle_beta   90.00
_cell.angle_gamma   90.00
#
_symmetry.space_group_name_H-M   'P 1'
#
loop_
_entity.id
_entity.type
_entity.pdbx_description
1 polymer ?
#
loop_
_entity_poly.entity_id
_entity_poly.type
_entity_poly.pdbx_seq_one_letter_code
_entity_poly.pdbx_strand_id
1 'polypeptide(L)'
;NLSEALAQAPGMKIRESGGVGSDMQLMMDGFTGKHIKIFIDGVPQEGVGSSFGLNNIPVNYAERIEVYKGVVPVGFGTDAIGGVINIITKKNRNKWFLDASYSYGSFNTHKSYVNFGQTFRSGLTYEINVFQNYSDNNYYVDTPVKDFTTGAINKKKIERVKRFHDTYHNEAVIGKIGFVDKKWADR
;
A
#
# COMPACT_ATOMS: atom_id res chain seq x y z
N ASN A 1 6.70 -1.34 4.31
CA ASN A 1 5.43 -1.40 3.58
C ASN A 1 5.60 -2.16 2.25
N LEU A 2 4.49 -2.40 1.54
CA LEU A 2 4.53 -3.14 0.26
C LEU A 2 5.26 -2.35 -0.83
N SER A 3 5.24 -1.03 -0.82
CA SER A 3 5.97 -0.21 -1.80
C SER A 3 7.48 -0.44 -1.71
N GLU A 4 8.03 -0.53 -0.50
CA GLU A 4 9.46 -0.82 -0.29
C GLU A 4 9.86 -2.20 -0.82
N ALA A 5 9.00 -3.20 -0.63
CA ALA A 5 9.23 -4.54 -1.17
C ALA A 5 9.20 -4.56 -2.71
N LEU A 6 8.25 -3.84 -3.31
CA LEU A 6 8.13 -3.71 -4.77
C LEU A 6 9.31 -2.98 -5.39
N ALA A 7 9.89 -1.99 -4.70
CA ALA A 7 11.05 -1.24 -5.19
C ALA A 7 12.29 -2.15 -5.42
N GLN A 8 12.32 -3.32 -4.80
CA GLN A 8 13.40 -4.30 -4.97
C GLN A 8 13.21 -5.20 -6.20
N ALA A 9 12.02 -5.19 -6.81
CA ALA A 9 11.76 -6.00 -7.99
C ALA A 9 12.43 -5.39 -9.24
N PRO A 10 13.09 -6.19 -10.09
CA PRO A 10 13.74 -5.69 -11.31
C PRO A 10 12.77 -4.91 -12.21
N GLY A 11 13.21 -3.76 -12.75
CA GLY A 11 12.38 -2.91 -13.63
C GLY A 11 11.27 -2.12 -12.93
N MET A 12 11.14 -2.24 -11.60
CA MET A 12 10.24 -1.45 -10.80
C MET A 12 10.95 -0.21 -10.25
N LYS A 13 10.29 0.93 -10.35
CA LYS A 13 10.73 2.18 -9.69
C LYS A 13 9.55 2.77 -8.96
N ILE A 14 9.79 3.13 -7.71
CA ILE A 14 8.81 3.82 -6.87
C ILE A 14 9.37 5.19 -6.55
N ARG A 15 8.59 6.22 -6.81
CA ARG A 15 8.89 7.59 -6.44
C ARG A 15 7.83 8.09 -5.49
N GLU A 16 8.22 8.41 -4.30
CA GLU A 16 7.38 9.07 -3.30
C GLU A 16 7.69 10.57 -3.29
N SER A 17 6.67 11.42 -3.23
CA SER A 17 6.83 12.88 -3.30
C SER A 17 7.08 13.51 -1.93
N GLY A 18 7.05 12.72 -0.86
CA GLY A 18 7.19 13.25 0.50
C GLY A 18 7.26 12.19 1.58
N GLY A 19 6.74 12.50 2.76
CA GLY A 19 6.67 11.60 3.90
C GLY A 19 5.57 10.56 3.82
N VAL A 20 5.24 9.97 4.96
CA VAL A 20 4.18 8.95 5.07
C VAL A 20 2.87 9.48 4.50
N GLY A 21 2.22 8.70 3.63
CA GLY A 21 0.96 9.07 2.99
C GLY A 21 1.07 10.02 1.79
N SER A 22 2.29 10.38 1.38
CA SER A 22 2.49 11.19 0.17
C SER A 22 2.13 10.42 -1.09
N ASP A 23 1.89 11.16 -2.18
CA ASP A 23 1.63 10.57 -3.48
C ASP A 23 2.79 9.68 -3.93
N MET A 24 2.43 8.47 -4.30
CA MET A 24 3.34 7.46 -4.80
C MET A 24 3.15 7.28 -6.30
N GLN A 25 4.20 7.42 -7.05
CA GLN A 25 4.25 7.08 -8.46
C GLN A 25 4.95 5.74 -8.63
N LEU A 26 4.21 4.77 -9.14
CA LEU A 26 4.72 3.47 -9.50
C LEU A 26 5.08 3.48 -10.99
N MET A 27 6.28 3.02 -11.29
CA MET A 27 6.77 2.86 -12.66
C MET A 27 7.23 1.41 -12.86
N MET A 28 6.83 0.82 -13.98
CA MET A 28 7.22 -0.53 -14.38
C MET A 28 7.66 -0.49 -15.85
N ASP A 29 8.95 -0.76 -16.11
CA ASP A 29 9.54 -0.77 -17.46
C ASP A 29 9.15 0.45 -18.32
N GLY A 30 9.05 1.65 -17.70
CA GLY A 30 8.69 2.91 -18.36
C GLY A 30 7.21 3.25 -18.35
N PHE A 31 6.33 2.33 -18.01
CA PHE A 31 4.90 2.59 -17.82
C PHE A 31 4.62 3.16 -16.43
N THR A 32 3.64 4.04 -16.32
CA THR A 32 3.30 4.70 -15.05
C THR A 32 1.80 4.61 -14.74
N GLY A 33 1.49 4.69 -13.46
CA GLY A 33 0.18 4.96 -12.92
C GLY A 33 -0.90 4.02 -13.42
N LYS A 34 -1.89 4.58 -14.13
CA LYS A 34 -3.11 3.90 -14.59
C LYS A 34 -2.90 2.73 -15.57
N HIS A 35 -1.72 2.58 -16.13
CA HIS A 35 -1.38 1.45 -17.01
C HIS A 35 -0.94 0.21 -16.24
N ILE A 36 -0.70 0.34 -14.95
CA ILE A 36 -0.32 -0.74 -14.05
C ILE A 36 -1.52 -1.05 -13.16
N LYS A 37 -2.02 -2.28 -13.24
CA LYS A 37 -3.16 -2.74 -12.46
C LYS A 37 -2.71 -3.43 -11.18
N ILE A 38 -3.40 -3.16 -10.09
CA ILE A 38 -3.12 -3.75 -8.78
C ILE A 38 -4.28 -4.66 -8.40
N PHE A 39 -3.94 -5.87 -7.97
CA PHE A 39 -4.89 -6.87 -7.48
C PHE A 39 -4.50 -7.34 -6.09
N ILE A 40 -5.49 -7.74 -5.32
CA ILE A 40 -5.32 -8.49 -4.07
C ILE A 40 -6.08 -9.81 -4.22
N ASP A 41 -5.36 -10.93 -4.16
CA ASP A 41 -5.92 -12.27 -4.39
C ASP A 41 -6.74 -12.38 -5.69
N GLY A 42 -6.29 -11.70 -6.76
CA GLY A 42 -6.99 -11.67 -8.05
C GLY A 42 -8.16 -10.68 -8.13
N VAL A 43 -8.47 -9.94 -7.08
CA VAL A 43 -9.53 -8.91 -7.07
C VAL A 43 -8.92 -7.54 -7.41
N PRO A 44 -9.41 -6.85 -8.46
CA PRO A 44 -8.86 -5.55 -8.84
C PRO A 44 -9.12 -4.50 -7.76
N GLN A 45 -8.11 -3.65 -7.53
CA GLN A 45 -8.14 -2.58 -6.52
C GLN A 45 -8.46 -1.21 -7.14
N GLU A 46 -9.12 -1.19 -8.29
CA GLU A 46 -9.55 0.04 -8.94
C GLU A 46 -10.72 0.69 -8.19
N GLY A 47 -10.64 1.99 -7.99
CA GLY A 47 -11.70 2.74 -7.29
C GLY A 47 -11.72 2.58 -5.78
N VAL A 48 -10.87 1.76 -5.21
CA VAL A 48 -10.65 1.70 -3.76
C VAL A 48 -9.76 2.88 -3.41
N GLY A 49 -10.24 3.78 -2.56
CA GLY A 49 -9.57 5.04 -2.26
C GLY A 49 -8.12 4.90 -1.81
N SER A 50 -7.44 6.02 -1.66
CA SER A 50 -6.01 6.12 -1.28
C SER A 50 -5.61 5.33 -0.03
N SER A 51 -6.58 4.97 0.81
CA SER A 51 -6.38 4.13 2.00
C SER A 51 -5.75 2.77 1.72
N PHE A 52 -6.00 2.22 0.53
CA PHE A 52 -5.44 0.95 0.08
C PHE A 52 -4.24 1.12 -0.87
N GLY A 53 -3.63 2.30 -0.87
CA GLY A 53 -2.37 2.50 -1.57
C GLY A 53 -1.28 1.55 -1.07
N LEU A 54 -0.40 1.10 -1.97
CA LEU A 54 0.68 0.16 -1.66
C LEU A 54 1.61 0.64 -0.53
N ASN A 55 1.70 1.95 -0.33
CA ASN A 55 2.46 2.58 0.74
C ASN A 55 1.79 2.47 2.12
N ASN A 56 0.48 2.18 2.17
CA ASN A 56 -0.27 2.03 3.41
C ASN A 56 -0.41 0.58 3.86
N ILE A 57 -0.31 -0.36 2.94
CA ILE A 57 -0.46 -1.79 3.24
C ILE A 57 0.85 -2.32 3.84
N PRO A 58 0.82 -2.94 5.04
CA PRO A 58 2.01 -3.53 5.65
C PRO A 58 2.50 -4.74 4.85
N VAL A 59 3.82 -4.95 4.81
CA VAL A 59 4.42 -6.09 4.10
C VAL A 59 3.94 -7.44 4.66
N ASN A 60 3.64 -7.49 5.95
CA ASN A 60 3.16 -8.70 6.63
C ASN A 60 1.80 -9.20 6.14
N TYR A 61 1.02 -8.32 5.47
CA TYR A 61 -0.25 -8.67 4.85
C TYR A 61 -0.07 -9.63 3.67
N ALA A 62 1.03 -9.51 2.94
CA ALA A 62 1.33 -10.34 1.77
C ALA A 62 2.10 -11.61 2.16
N GLU A 63 1.74 -12.72 1.55
CA GLU A 63 2.57 -13.92 1.48
C GLU A 63 3.64 -13.76 0.40
N ARG A 64 3.22 -13.28 -0.77
CA ARG A 64 4.07 -12.97 -1.91
C ARG A 64 3.45 -11.89 -2.79
N ILE A 65 4.27 -11.27 -3.60
CA ILE A 65 3.85 -10.31 -4.62
C ILE A 65 4.23 -10.90 -5.98
N GLU A 66 3.25 -11.02 -6.85
CA GLU A 66 3.43 -11.47 -8.23
C GLU A 66 3.44 -10.25 -9.14
N VAL A 67 4.48 -10.12 -9.94
CA VAL A 67 4.64 -9.00 -10.89
C VAL A 67 4.65 -9.57 -12.31
N TYR A 68 3.63 -9.25 -13.08
CA TYR A 68 3.47 -9.67 -14.47
C TYR A 68 3.82 -8.49 -15.38
N LYS A 69 4.81 -8.68 -16.26
CA LYS A 69 5.30 -7.68 -17.21
C LYS A 69 5.06 -8.14 -18.64
N GLY A 70 4.62 -7.23 -19.48
CA GLY A 70 4.39 -7.50 -20.90
C GLY A 70 3.18 -8.41 -21.13
N VAL A 71 3.34 -9.71 -21.06
CA VAL A 71 2.22 -10.66 -21.23
C VAL A 71 1.53 -10.90 -19.88
N VAL A 72 0.31 -10.45 -19.77
CA VAL A 72 -0.52 -10.58 -18.56
C VAL A 72 -1.48 -11.77 -18.74
N PRO A 73 -1.62 -12.66 -17.73
CA PRO A 73 -2.60 -13.74 -17.78
C PRO A 73 -4.03 -13.23 -18.01
N VAL A 74 -4.81 -13.93 -18.81
CA VAL A 74 -6.17 -13.52 -19.24
C VAL A 74 -7.11 -13.18 -18.07
N GLY A 75 -6.90 -13.80 -16.91
CA GLY A 75 -7.72 -13.57 -15.71
C GLY A 75 -7.62 -12.14 -15.13
N PHE A 76 -6.62 -11.36 -15.52
CA PHE A 76 -6.43 -9.98 -15.03
C PHE A 76 -6.97 -8.89 -15.98
N GLY A 77 -7.62 -9.30 -17.09
CA GLY A 77 -8.18 -8.37 -18.07
C GLY A 77 -7.19 -7.88 -19.12
N THR A 78 -7.69 -7.13 -20.09
CA THR A 78 -6.92 -6.70 -21.27
C THR A 78 -6.30 -5.31 -21.15
N ASP A 79 -6.69 -4.52 -20.14
CA ASP A 79 -6.33 -3.09 -20.03
C ASP A 79 -5.00 -2.84 -19.29
N ALA A 80 -4.32 -3.89 -18.85
CA ALA A 80 -3.08 -3.80 -18.09
C ALA A 80 -1.85 -3.73 -19.02
N ILE A 81 -1.78 -2.70 -19.86
CA ILE A 81 -0.72 -2.54 -20.88
C ILE A 81 0.67 -2.43 -20.24
N GLY A 82 0.77 -1.78 -19.08
CA GLY A 82 2.02 -1.61 -18.34
C GLY A 82 2.40 -2.80 -17.47
N GLY A 83 1.44 -3.68 -17.17
CA GLY A 83 1.61 -4.85 -16.32
C GLY A 83 0.65 -4.95 -15.15
N VAL A 84 0.79 -6.03 -14.39
CA VAL A 84 -0.06 -6.33 -13.23
C VAL A 84 0.79 -6.62 -12.01
N ILE A 85 0.36 -6.11 -10.88
CA ILE A 85 0.86 -6.45 -9.55
C ILE A 85 -0.26 -7.16 -8.80
N ASN A 86 -0.07 -8.43 -8.48
CA ASN A 86 -1.02 -9.20 -7.71
C ASN A 86 -0.44 -9.53 -6.32
N ILE A 87 -1.06 -9.02 -5.29
CA ILE A 87 -0.70 -9.25 -3.89
C ILE A 87 -1.43 -10.49 -3.43
N ILE A 88 -0.69 -11.57 -3.20
CA ILE A 88 -1.26 -12.79 -2.63
C ILE A 88 -1.17 -12.69 -1.12
N THR A 89 -2.31 -12.76 -0.46
CA THR A 89 -2.38 -12.68 1.00
C THR A 89 -2.07 -14.03 1.64
N LYS A 90 -1.58 -13.98 2.87
CA LYS A 90 -1.31 -15.19 3.65
C LYS A 90 -2.61 -15.98 3.83
N LYS A 91 -2.60 -17.24 3.43
CA LYS A 91 -3.70 -18.18 3.69
C LYS A 91 -3.39 -18.96 4.95
N ASN A 92 -4.01 -18.58 6.04
CA ASN A 92 -3.81 -19.31 7.28
C ASN A 92 -4.88 -20.41 7.44
N ARG A 93 -4.41 -21.66 7.56
CA ARG A 93 -5.27 -22.84 7.75
C ARG A 93 -5.34 -23.33 9.20
N ASN A 94 -4.77 -22.57 10.13
CA ASN A 94 -4.80 -22.91 11.53
C ASN A 94 -6.20 -22.68 12.12
N LYS A 95 -6.52 -23.37 13.21
CA LYS A 95 -7.79 -23.19 13.93
C LYS A 95 -8.03 -21.73 14.30
N TRP A 96 -7.00 -21.03 14.73
CA TRP A 96 -6.97 -19.59 14.91
C TRP A 96 -5.53 -19.08 14.77
N PHE A 97 -5.37 -17.82 14.45
CA PHE A 97 -4.09 -17.14 14.43
C PHE A 97 -4.25 -15.66 14.77
N LEU A 98 -3.20 -15.10 15.31
CA LEU A 98 -3.07 -13.67 15.55
C LEU A 98 -1.65 -13.26 15.14
N ASP A 99 -1.57 -12.30 14.24
CA ASP A 99 -0.32 -11.63 13.86
C ASP A 99 -0.48 -10.15 14.16
N ALA A 100 0.37 -9.59 15.00
CA ALA A 100 0.33 -8.19 15.37
C ALA A 100 1.72 -7.58 15.28
N SER A 101 1.80 -6.39 14.74
CA SER A 101 3.03 -5.62 14.67
C SER A 101 2.79 -4.15 14.95
N TYR A 102 3.75 -3.53 15.60
CA TYR A 102 3.79 -2.11 15.84
C TYR A 102 5.18 -1.57 15.55
N SER A 103 5.26 -0.45 14.87
CA SER A 103 6.52 0.24 14.64
C SER A 103 6.40 1.72 14.92
N TYR A 104 7.46 2.28 15.50
CA TYR A 104 7.60 3.70 15.78
C TYR A 104 8.83 4.24 15.05
N GLY A 105 8.70 5.41 14.45
CA GLY A 105 9.75 6.03 13.64
C GLY A 105 9.83 7.54 13.78
N SER A 106 10.71 8.15 12.99
CA SER A 106 10.91 9.60 12.96
C SER A 106 9.60 10.34 12.66
N PHE A 107 9.52 11.61 13.10
CA PHE A 107 8.36 12.48 12.91
C PHE A 107 7.06 11.93 13.52
N ASN A 108 7.20 11.29 14.70
CA ASN A 108 6.09 10.68 15.42
C ASN A 108 5.29 9.70 14.54
N THR A 109 6.02 8.89 13.75
CA THR A 109 5.40 7.93 12.85
C THR A 109 5.05 6.66 13.60
N HIS A 110 3.78 6.28 13.57
CA HIS A 110 3.24 5.07 14.15
C HIS A 110 2.63 4.21 13.04
N LYS A 111 2.98 2.94 13.01
CA LYS A 111 2.34 1.95 12.12
C LYS A 111 1.94 0.75 12.95
N SER A 112 0.65 0.48 12.97
CA SER A 112 0.06 -0.67 13.68
C SER A 112 -0.57 -1.62 12.69
N TYR A 113 -0.42 -2.90 12.91
CA TYR A 113 -1.03 -3.95 12.12
C TYR A 113 -1.50 -5.06 13.03
N VAL A 114 -2.73 -5.51 12.82
CA VAL A 114 -3.30 -6.70 13.49
C VAL A 114 -4.02 -7.53 12.44
N ASN A 115 -3.68 -8.79 12.36
CA ASN A 115 -4.37 -9.79 11.57
C ASN A 115 -4.85 -10.90 12.50
N PHE A 116 -6.14 -11.13 12.51
CA PHE A 116 -6.76 -12.19 13.28
C PHE A 116 -7.66 -13.03 12.37
N GLY A 117 -7.59 -14.33 12.53
CA GLY A 117 -8.47 -15.21 11.80
C GLY A 117 -8.71 -16.54 12.51
N GLN A 118 -9.81 -17.18 12.12
CA GLN A 118 -10.20 -18.46 12.66
C GLN A 118 -10.85 -19.33 11.58
N THR A 119 -10.52 -20.62 11.62
CA THR A 119 -11.15 -21.64 10.79
C THR A 119 -11.85 -22.65 11.70
N PHE A 120 -13.15 -22.79 11.53
CA PHE A 120 -13.98 -23.75 12.26
C PHE A 120 -13.88 -25.15 11.66
N ARG A 121 -14.23 -26.16 12.44
CA ARG A 121 -14.32 -27.57 11.98
C ARG A 121 -15.33 -27.75 10.82
N SER A 122 -16.30 -26.85 10.72
CA SER A 122 -17.27 -26.83 9.62
C SER A 122 -16.66 -26.39 8.28
N GLY A 123 -15.40 -25.91 8.27
CA GLY A 123 -14.74 -25.31 7.11
C GLY A 123 -15.03 -23.81 6.96
N LEU A 124 -15.94 -23.24 7.74
CA LEU A 124 -16.12 -21.78 7.75
C LEU A 124 -14.85 -21.11 8.28
N THR A 125 -14.36 -20.14 7.53
CA THR A 125 -13.19 -19.33 7.89
C THR A 125 -13.52 -17.86 7.80
N TYR A 126 -12.95 -17.07 8.71
CA TYR A 126 -12.94 -15.62 8.61
C TYR A 126 -11.58 -15.06 8.99
N GLU A 127 -11.27 -13.91 8.44
CA GLU A 127 -10.05 -13.18 8.69
C GLU A 127 -10.34 -11.68 8.73
N ILE A 128 -9.77 -11.00 9.70
CA ILE A 128 -9.87 -9.55 9.87
C ILE A 128 -8.47 -8.98 9.94
N ASN A 129 -8.17 -8.08 9.01
CA ASN A 129 -6.93 -7.31 8.97
C ASN A 129 -7.24 -5.86 9.32
N VAL A 130 -6.55 -5.32 10.30
CA VAL A 130 -6.65 -3.92 10.70
C VAL A 130 -5.26 -3.32 10.61
N PHE A 131 -5.14 -2.18 9.96
CA PHE A 131 -3.89 -1.44 9.94
C PHE A 131 -4.12 0.07 10.05
N GLN A 132 -3.18 0.72 10.70
CA GLN A 132 -3.14 2.15 10.92
C GLN A 132 -1.75 2.69 10.59
N ASN A 133 -1.73 3.84 9.94
CA ASN A 133 -0.53 4.61 9.69
C ASN A 133 -0.77 6.04 10.15
N TYR A 134 0.12 6.54 10.99
CA TYR A 134 0.09 7.92 11.49
C TYR A 134 1.49 8.54 11.37
N SER A 135 1.56 9.81 11.00
CA SER A 135 2.81 10.58 11.04
C SER A 135 2.52 12.07 11.10
N ASP A 136 3.30 12.80 11.88
CA ASP A 136 3.24 14.27 11.90
C ASP A 136 3.81 14.89 10.62
N ASN A 137 4.68 14.17 9.91
CA ASN A 137 5.35 14.65 8.69
C ASN A 137 5.99 16.04 8.82
N ASN A 138 6.41 16.42 10.00
CA ASN A 138 6.90 17.75 10.37
C ASN A 138 8.40 17.96 10.09
N TYR A 139 8.92 17.34 9.05
CA TYR A 139 10.31 17.47 8.62
C TYR A 139 10.59 18.79 7.92
N TYR A 140 11.88 19.11 7.79
CA TYR A 140 12.31 20.32 7.10
C TYR A 140 12.45 20.06 5.58
N VAL A 141 12.04 21.03 4.79
CA VAL A 141 12.21 21.05 3.32
C VAL A 141 12.88 22.34 2.89
N ASP A 142 13.72 22.25 1.87
CA ASP A 142 14.30 23.40 1.24
C ASP A 142 13.37 23.85 0.10
N THR A 143 12.76 25.01 0.24
CA THR A 143 11.76 25.50 -0.70
C THR A 143 11.92 27.01 -0.95
N PRO A 144 11.57 27.50 -2.16
CA PRO A 144 11.45 28.92 -2.41
C PRO A 144 10.37 29.54 -1.53
N VAL A 145 10.69 30.58 -0.78
CA VAL A 145 9.76 31.24 0.12
C VAL A 145 9.12 32.43 -0.57
N LYS A 146 7.84 32.63 -0.29
CA LYS A 146 7.09 33.80 -0.73
C LYS A 146 7.54 35.02 0.05
N ASP A 147 7.90 36.07 -0.66
CA ASP A 147 8.12 37.39 -0.05
C ASP A 147 6.77 37.97 0.38
N PHE A 148 6.60 38.14 1.68
CA PHE A 148 5.34 38.62 2.24
C PHE A 148 5.06 40.10 1.92
N THR A 149 6.08 40.88 1.52
CA THR A 149 5.95 42.28 1.14
C THR A 149 5.47 42.45 -0.31
N THR A 150 6.01 41.64 -1.20
CA THR A 150 5.72 41.74 -2.65
C THR A 150 4.75 40.66 -3.14
N GLY A 151 4.50 39.64 -2.34
CA GLY A 151 3.68 38.49 -2.72
C GLY A 151 4.34 37.55 -3.75
N ALA A 152 5.55 37.87 -4.23
CA ALA A 152 6.23 37.11 -5.24
C ALA A 152 7.04 35.93 -4.67
N ILE A 153 7.11 34.82 -5.41
CA ILE A 153 7.97 33.70 -5.05
C ILE A 153 9.34 33.90 -5.73
N ASN A 154 10.36 34.17 -4.95
CA ASN A 154 11.72 34.26 -5.46
C ASN A 154 12.34 32.85 -5.54
N LYS A 155 12.33 32.23 -6.73
CA LYS A 155 12.88 30.89 -6.96
C LYS A 155 14.39 30.77 -6.67
N LYS A 156 15.12 31.87 -6.55
CA LYS A 156 16.56 31.88 -6.21
C LYS A 156 16.81 31.92 -4.70
N LYS A 157 15.82 32.30 -3.91
CA LYS A 157 15.91 32.36 -2.43
C LYS A 157 15.28 31.09 -1.88
N ILE A 158 16.10 30.10 -1.58
CA ILE A 158 15.68 28.82 -0.98
C ILE A 158 15.91 28.94 0.52
N GLU A 159 14.89 28.66 1.29
CA GLU A 159 14.96 28.61 2.76
C GLU A 159 14.54 27.24 3.28
N ARG A 160 15.18 26.83 4.37
CA ARG A 160 14.86 25.60 5.07
C ARG A 160 13.67 25.84 6.00
N VAL A 161 12.50 25.34 5.59
CA VAL A 161 11.23 25.56 6.30
C VAL A 161 10.72 24.23 6.85
N LYS A 162 10.21 24.27 8.08
CA LYS A 162 9.53 23.11 8.69
C LYS A 162 8.14 22.97 8.08
N ARG A 163 7.79 21.78 7.62
CA ARG A 163 6.43 21.47 7.19
C ARG A 163 5.48 21.52 8.38
N PHE A 164 4.28 22.02 8.14
CA PHE A 164 3.21 22.13 9.13
C PHE A 164 1.88 21.78 8.45
N HIS A 165 0.93 21.28 9.21
CA HIS A 165 -0.36 20.77 8.70
C HIS A 165 -0.26 19.60 7.71
N ASP A 166 0.80 18.81 7.80
CA ASP A 166 1.04 17.62 6.97
C ASP A 166 0.81 16.31 7.73
N THR A 167 0.13 16.39 8.86
CA THR A 167 -0.22 15.20 9.63
C THR A 167 -1.01 14.22 8.78
N TYR A 168 -0.52 13.00 8.70
CA TYR A 168 -1.17 11.92 7.98
C TYR A 168 -1.75 10.91 8.95
N HIS A 169 -3.00 10.54 8.73
CA HIS A 169 -3.67 9.48 9.47
C HIS A 169 -4.47 8.62 8.50
N ASN A 170 -4.20 7.34 8.49
CA ASN A 170 -4.88 6.36 7.67
C ASN A 170 -5.20 5.14 8.51
N GLU A 171 -6.43 4.68 8.43
CA GLU A 171 -6.90 3.45 9.03
C GLU A 171 -7.64 2.64 7.98
N ALA A 172 -7.44 1.32 7.98
CA ALA A 172 -8.20 0.43 7.12
C ALA A 172 -8.46 -0.91 7.79
N VAL A 173 -9.62 -1.46 7.46
CA VAL A 173 -10.07 -2.78 7.91
C VAL A 173 -10.44 -3.59 6.68
N ILE A 174 -9.88 -4.78 6.57
CA ILE A 174 -10.20 -5.74 5.51
C ILE A 174 -10.74 -6.99 6.18
N GLY A 175 -11.99 -7.33 5.90
CA GLY A 175 -12.63 -8.57 6.32
C GLY A 175 -12.71 -9.57 5.17
N LYS A 176 -12.40 -10.83 5.45
CA LYS A 176 -12.61 -11.95 4.53
C LYS A 176 -13.43 -13.02 5.23
N ILE A 177 -14.37 -13.61 4.51
CA ILE A 177 -15.15 -14.75 4.98
C ILE A 177 -15.26 -15.77 3.85
N GLY A 178 -15.15 -17.03 4.18
CA GLY A 178 -15.22 -18.08 3.17
C GLY A 178 -15.35 -19.47 3.77
N PHE A 179 -15.27 -20.45 2.89
CA PHE A 179 -15.26 -21.85 3.28
C PHE A 179 -14.02 -22.53 2.70
N VAL A 180 -13.36 -23.36 3.49
CA VAL A 180 -12.22 -24.18 3.06
C VAL A 180 -12.60 -25.65 3.14
N ASP A 181 -11.89 -26.48 2.36
CA ASP A 181 -12.06 -27.93 2.31
C ASP A 181 -13.49 -28.41 1.98
N LYS A 182 -14.17 -27.63 1.11
CA LYS A 182 -15.48 -28.00 0.58
C LYS A 182 -15.38 -28.28 -0.92
N LYS A 183 -15.91 -29.42 -1.37
CA LYS A 183 -15.88 -29.84 -2.78
C LYS A 183 -16.47 -28.81 -3.75
N TRP A 184 -17.34 -27.94 -3.30
CA TRP A 184 -17.95 -26.87 -4.09
C TRP A 184 -17.16 -25.53 -4.02
N ALA A 185 -16.22 -25.40 -3.08
CA ALA A 185 -15.40 -24.20 -2.90
C ALA A 185 -14.02 -24.29 -3.56
N ASP A 186 -13.64 -25.47 -4.03
CA ASP A 186 -12.34 -25.74 -4.65
C ASP A 186 -12.34 -25.53 -6.19
N ARG A 187 -13.13 -24.57 -6.67
CA ARG A 187 -13.18 -24.22 -8.11
C ARG A 187 -12.55 -22.88 -8.38
#